data_7b176af03a1ca1d3b86a0a2a86a174cd
#
_entry.id   7b176af03a1ca1d3b86a0a2a86a174cd
#
_cell.length_a   1.000
_cell.length_b   1.000
_cell.length_c   1.000
_cell.angle_alpha   90.00
_cell.angle_beta   90.00
_cell.angle_gamma   90.00
#
_symmetry.space_group_name_H-M   'P 1'
#
loop_
_entity.id
_entity.type
_entity.pdbx_description
1 polymer ?
#
loop_
_entity_poly.entity_id
_entity_poly.type
_entity_poly.pdbx_seq_one_letter_code
_entity_poly.pdbx_strand_id
1 'polypeptide(L)'
;MEFENTSFVFPCRYAYGVILKTGWSAYVNENKYREELPGIHESLAHWFVGKGINILAVETPSIADVMDMEEVTKIHEILLGGDIIIVEGLTNLDAVSKEKVKLIALPLKIKGGDGAPARVIAMEK
;
A
#
# COMPACT_ATOMS: atom_id res chain seq x y z
N MET A 1 8.16 6.17 -13.29
CA MET A 1 8.83 6.86 -12.17
C MET A 1 10.31 6.56 -12.28
N GLU A 2 11.08 7.50 -12.74
CA GLU A 2 12.55 7.39 -12.68
C GLU A 2 12.98 7.61 -11.25
N PHE A 3 13.49 6.58 -10.61
CA PHE A 3 14.27 6.73 -9.40
C PHE A 3 15.70 7.10 -9.83
N GLU A 4 15.88 8.29 -10.41
CA GLU A 4 17.20 8.83 -10.58
C GLU A 4 17.78 9.09 -9.21
N ASN A 5 18.79 8.31 -8.84
CA ASN A 5 19.77 8.60 -7.78
C ASN A 5 19.25 9.32 -6.54
N THR A 6 18.00 9.24 -6.29
CA THR A 6 17.44 9.57 -5.02
C THR A 6 17.86 8.42 -4.12
N SER A 7 19.03 8.57 -3.50
CA SER A 7 19.15 8.09 -2.15
C SER A 7 17.84 8.52 -1.50
N PHE A 8 16.91 7.56 -1.29
CA PHE A 8 15.85 7.74 -0.32
C PHE A 8 16.54 7.81 1.04
N VAL A 9 17.29 8.86 1.26
CA VAL A 9 17.45 9.40 2.57
C VAL A 9 16.07 9.97 2.86
N PHE A 10 15.17 9.10 3.33
CA PHE A 10 14.09 9.61 4.14
C PHE A 10 14.78 10.39 5.24
N PRO A 11 14.76 11.75 5.23
CA PRO A 11 15.04 12.42 6.46
C PRO A 11 14.13 11.71 7.46
N CYS A 12 14.63 11.38 8.61
CA CYS A 12 13.94 10.66 9.68
C CYS A 12 12.77 11.51 10.20
N ARG A 13 11.88 11.90 9.31
CA ARG A 13 10.56 12.45 9.60
C ARG A 13 9.68 11.24 9.65
N TYR A 14 9.08 11.01 10.80
CA TYR A 14 8.08 9.99 10.99
C TYR A 14 7.10 10.02 9.84
N ALA A 15 7.25 9.09 8.87
CA ALA A 15 6.26 8.89 7.85
C ALA A 15 5.06 8.24 8.55
N TYR A 16 3.94 8.91 8.56
CA TYR A 16 2.71 8.33 9.07
C TYR A 16 2.15 7.41 7.99
N GLY A 17 2.14 6.12 8.28
CA GLY A 17 1.55 5.10 7.43
C GLY A 17 0.32 4.50 8.08
N VAL A 18 -0.52 3.92 7.25
CA VAL A 18 -1.67 3.11 7.67
C VAL A 18 -1.54 1.72 7.07
N ILE A 19 -1.72 0.71 7.91
CA ILE A 19 -1.87 -0.68 7.47
C ILE A 19 -3.33 -1.05 7.66
N LEU A 20 -4.00 -1.47 6.59
CA LEU A 20 -5.36 -1.98 6.64
C LEU A 20 -5.33 -3.50 6.75
N LYS A 21 -5.61 -4.01 7.94
CA LYS A 21 -5.73 -5.44 8.21
C LYS A 21 -7.18 -5.85 7.96
N THR A 22 -7.41 -6.54 6.86
CA THR A 22 -8.75 -7.01 6.42
C THR A 22 -8.93 -8.51 6.56
N GLY A 23 -7.84 -9.26 6.80
CA GLY A 23 -7.82 -10.72 6.73
C GLY A 23 -7.85 -11.25 5.29
N TRP A 24 -7.78 -10.38 4.28
CA TRP A 24 -7.94 -10.77 2.88
C TRP A 24 -6.82 -11.66 2.36
N SER A 25 -5.64 -11.59 2.95
CA SER A 25 -4.51 -12.47 2.61
C SER A 25 -4.81 -13.97 2.76
N ALA A 26 -5.82 -14.34 3.56
CA ALA A 26 -6.27 -15.73 3.67
C ALA A 26 -6.77 -16.33 2.34
N TYR A 27 -7.20 -15.50 1.41
CA TYR A 27 -7.78 -15.91 0.13
C TYR A 27 -6.80 -15.90 -1.04
N VAL A 28 -5.50 -15.71 -0.80
CA VAL A 28 -4.46 -15.54 -1.84
C VAL A 28 -4.43 -16.64 -2.90
N ASN A 29 -4.88 -17.85 -2.58
CA ASN A 29 -4.94 -18.98 -3.52
C ASN A 29 -6.33 -19.18 -4.15
N GLU A 30 -7.27 -18.28 -3.93
CA GLU A 30 -8.63 -18.33 -4.46
C GLU A 30 -8.85 -17.24 -5.50
N ASN A 31 -9.71 -17.48 -6.49
CA ASN A 31 -10.03 -16.49 -7.52
C ASN A 31 -10.60 -15.20 -6.94
N LYS A 32 -11.39 -15.32 -5.88
CA LYS A 32 -11.99 -14.17 -5.20
C LYS A 32 -10.95 -13.19 -4.63
N TYR A 33 -9.72 -13.64 -4.36
CA TYR A 33 -8.67 -12.76 -3.87
C TYR A 33 -8.51 -11.52 -4.75
N ARG A 34 -8.63 -11.71 -6.06
CA ARG A 34 -8.54 -10.64 -7.06
C ARG A 34 -9.91 -10.12 -7.50
N GLU A 35 -10.90 -11.02 -7.65
CA GLU A 35 -12.17 -10.71 -8.31
C GLU A 35 -13.20 -10.06 -7.38
N GLU A 36 -13.06 -10.26 -6.06
CA GLU A 36 -14.02 -9.78 -5.05
C GLU A 36 -13.32 -8.99 -3.93
N LEU A 37 -12.15 -8.43 -4.20
CA LEU A 37 -11.38 -7.73 -3.17
C LEU A 37 -12.15 -6.53 -2.60
N PRO A 38 -12.03 -6.27 -1.28
CA PRO A 38 -12.55 -5.05 -0.70
C PRO A 38 -11.69 -3.85 -1.13
N GLY A 39 -12.26 -2.99 -1.95
CA GLY A 39 -11.61 -1.76 -2.40
C GLY A 39 -11.76 -0.60 -1.43
N ILE A 40 -10.97 0.44 -1.64
CA ILE A 40 -11.03 1.69 -0.90
C ILE A 40 -12.00 2.63 -1.61
N HIS A 41 -13.01 3.09 -0.88
CA HIS A 41 -13.93 4.10 -1.41
C HIS A 41 -13.23 5.45 -1.61
N GLU A 42 -13.64 6.19 -2.64
CA GLU A 42 -13.07 7.49 -3.00
C GLU A 42 -12.97 8.47 -1.81
N SER A 43 -14.00 8.54 -0.99
CA SER A 43 -14.01 9.42 0.20
C SER A 43 -12.92 9.04 1.21
N LEU A 44 -12.61 7.75 1.35
CA LEU A 44 -11.53 7.28 2.21
C LEU A 44 -10.16 7.62 1.62
N ALA A 45 -10.00 7.50 0.31
CA ALA A 45 -8.77 7.90 -0.38
C ALA A 45 -8.48 9.39 -0.14
N HIS A 46 -9.46 10.26 -0.34
CA HIS A 46 -9.35 11.69 -0.04
C HIS A 46 -9.08 11.98 1.44
N TRP A 47 -9.67 11.21 2.33
CA TRP A 47 -9.42 11.34 3.77
C TRP A 47 -7.97 11.01 4.12
N PHE A 48 -7.39 9.96 3.54
CA PHE A 48 -5.97 9.63 3.74
C PHE A 48 -5.05 10.75 3.26
N VAL A 49 -5.33 11.31 2.08
CA VAL A 49 -4.58 12.46 1.55
C VAL A 49 -4.69 13.66 2.49
N GLY A 50 -5.90 13.98 2.94
CA GLY A 50 -6.15 15.08 3.88
C GLY A 50 -5.49 14.91 5.25
N LYS A 51 -5.24 13.67 5.66
CA LYS A 51 -4.51 13.34 6.91
C LYS A 51 -3.00 13.40 6.75
N GLY A 52 -2.49 13.54 5.53
CA GLY A 52 -1.07 13.61 5.26
C GLY A 52 -0.32 12.30 5.54
N ILE A 53 -0.99 11.15 5.36
CA ILE A 53 -0.28 9.87 5.43
C ILE A 53 0.64 9.73 4.20
N ASN A 54 1.75 9.02 4.36
CA ASN A 54 2.73 8.83 3.30
C ASN A 54 2.75 7.40 2.76
N ILE A 55 2.24 6.44 3.51
CA ILE A 55 2.20 5.02 3.11
C ILE A 55 0.83 4.47 3.46
N LEU A 56 0.23 3.81 2.49
CA LEU A 56 -0.95 2.97 2.67
C LEU A 56 -0.60 1.54 2.30
N ALA A 57 -0.73 0.63 3.25
CA ALA A 57 -0.38 -0.77 3.07
C ALA A 57 -1.60 -1.67 3.29
N VAL A 58 -1.86 -2.59 2.36
CA VAL A 58 -3.07 -3.41 2.33
C VAL A 58 -2.76 -4.88 2.04
N GLU A 59 -3.64 -5.77 2.48
CA GLU A 59 -3.55 -7.22 2.19
C GLU A 59 -4.11 -7.58 0.81
N THR A 60 -4.95 -6.72 0.25
CA THR A 60 -5.54 -6.95 -1.07
C THR A 60 -4.51 -6.81 -2.19
N PRO A 61 -4.70 -7.47 -3.34
CA PRO A 61 -3.79 -7.35 -4.49
C PRO A 61 -3.88 -5.99 -5.20
N SER A 62 -4.88 -5.19 -4.85
CA SER A 62 -5.08 -3.81 -5.29
C SER A 62 -5.86 -3.05 -4.23
N ILE A 63 -5.75 -1.74 -4.24
CA ILE A 63 -6.53 -0.82 -3.38
C ILE A 63 -7.94 -0.58 -3.90
N ALA A 64 -8.23 -0.96 -5.14
CA ALA A 64 -9.54 -0.79 -5.78
C ALA A 64 -9.88 -2.00 -6.65
N ASP A 65 -11.14 -2.12 -7.07
CA ASP A 65 -11.63 -3.24 -7.86
C ASP A 65 -10.91 -3.32 -9.21
N VAL A 66 -10.07 -4.34 -9.37
CA VAL A 66 -9.30 -4.55 -10.61
C VAL A 66 -10.16 -4.92 -11.81
N MET A 67 -11.43 -5.24 -11.60
CA MET A 67 -12.40 -5.49 -12.67
C MET A 67 -13.06 -4.19 -13.16
N ASP A 68 -12.92 -3.09 -12.41
CA ASP A 68 -13.37 -1.75 -12.78
C ASP A 68 -12.15 -0.83 -13.00
N MET A 69 -11.73 -0.70 -14.25
CA MET A 69 -10.55 0.09 -14.62
C MET A 69 -10.72 1.59 -14.36
N GLU A 70 -11.95 2.11 -14.38
CA GLU A 70 -12.21 3.50 -14.07
C GLU A 70 -12.01 3.76 -12.58
N GLU A 71 -12.56 2.88 -11.73
CA GLU A 71 -12.36 2.96 -10.28
C GLU A 71 -10.89 2.80 -9.89
N VAL A 72 -10.21 1.77 -10.41
CA VAL A 72 -8.77 1.55 -10.17
C VAL A 72 -7.96 2.79 -10.50
N THR A 73 -8.15 3.34 -11.68
CA THR A 73 -7.42 4.53 -12.12
C THR A 73 -7.68 5.70 -11.20
N LYS A 74 -8.94 5.98 -10.90
CA LYS A 74 -9.35 7.11 -10.06
C LYS A 74 -8.76 7.03 -8.65
N ILE A 75 -8.85 5.88 -7.99
CA ILE A 75 -8.35 5.72 -6.63
C ILE A 75 -6.83 5.83 -6.59
N HIS A 76 -6.12 5.23 -7.56
CA HIS A 76 -4.67 5.37 -7.66
C HIS A 76 -4.25 6.82 -7.91
N GLU A 77 -4.93 7.54 -8.80
CA GLU A 77 -4.64 8.96 -9.06
C GLU A 77 -4.81 9.83 -7.82
N ILE A 78 -5.84 9.61 -7.01
CA ILE A 78 -6.05 10.34 -5.77
C ILE A 78 -4.90 10.09 -4.78
N LEU A 79 -4.57 8.83 -4.55
CA LEU A 79 -3.57 8.45 -3.55
C LEU A 79 -2.15 8.83 -3.99
N LEU A 80 -1.76 8.47 -5.21
CA LEU A 80 -0.42 8.78 -5.75
C LEU A 80 -0.25 10.29 -5.96
N GLY A 81 -1.29 10.98 -6.44
CA GLY A 81 -1.30 12.44 -6.56
C GLY A 81 -1.22 13.15 -5.21
N GLY A 82 -1.63 12.48 -4.14
CA GLY A 82 -1.47 12.93 -2.76
C GLY A 82 -0.14 12.51 -2.10
N ASP A 83 0.85 12.05 -2.87
CA ASP A 83 2.16 11.59 -2.40
C ASP A 83 2.08 10.38 -1.43
N ILE A 84 1.08 9.54 -1.59
CA ILE A 84 0.94 8.31 -0.81
C ILE A 84 1.57 7.14 -1.56
N ILE A 85 2.53 6.48 -0.94
CA ILE A 85 3.09 5.21 -1.43
C ILE A 85 2.10 4.10 -1.12
N ILE A 86 1.76 3.31 -2.14
CA ILE A 86 0.84 2.19 -2.01
C ILE A 86 1.64 0.89 -1.92
N VAL A 87 1.36 0.08 -0.89
CA VAL A 87 1.95 -1.24 -0.69
C VAL A 87 0.82 -2.27 -0.65
N GLU A 88 0.79 -3.15 -1.63
CA GLU A 88 -0.29 -4.12 -1.84
C GLU A 88 0.19 -5.55 -1.57
N GLY A 89 -0.76 -6.45 -1.33
CA GLY A 89 -0.48 -7.87 -1.19
C GLY A 89 0.27 -8.24 0.10
N LEU A 90 0.05 -7.52 1.19
CA LEU A 90 0.61 -7.89 2.48
C LEU A 90 0.06 -9.22 2.95
N THR A 91 0.88 -9.95 3.68
CA THR A 91 0.50 -11.20 4.34
C THR A 91 1.04 -11.25 5.76
N ASN A 92 0.61 -12.25 6.53
CA ASN A 92 1.11 -12.50 7.89
C ASN A 92 0.84 -11.36 8.89
N LEU A 93 -0.17 -10.53 8.66
CA LEU A 93 -0.54 -9.45 9.59
C LEU A 93 -1.10 -9.98 10.92
N ASP A 94 -1.52 -11.25 10.99
CA ASP A 94 -1.94 -11.88 12.24
C ASP A 94 -0.79 -12.04 13.24
N ALA A 95 0.45 -12.06 12.77
CA ALA A 95 1.63 -12.06 13.63
C ALA A 95 1.89 -10.70 14.31
N VAL A 96 1.25 -9.63 13.84
CA VAL A 96 1.40 -8.28 14.41
C VAL A 96 0.45 -8.14 15.60
N SER A 97 1.02 -7.90 16.77
CA SER A 97 0.28 -7.80 18.04
C SER A 97 0.07 -6.34 18.51
N LYS A 98 0.86 -5.41 17.98
CA LYS A 98 0.84 -4.00 18.37
C LYS A 98 0.02 -3.14 17.40
N GLU A 99 -0.67 -2.14 17.92
CA GLU A 99 -1.37 -1.15 17.10
C GLU A 99 -0.41 -0.24 16.31
N LYS A 100 0.80 -0.07 16.81
CA LYS A 100 1.84 0.74 16.17
C LYS A 100 3.09 -0.10 15.94
N VAL A 101 3.52 -0.13 14.71
CA VAL A 101 4.72 -0.86 14.28
C VAL A 101 5.59 0.04 13.41
N LYS A 102 6.86 -0.29 13.31
CA LYS A 102 7.73 0.29 12.31
C LYS A 102 7.64 -0.56 11.04
N LEU A 103 7.08 0.00 9.97
CA LEU A 103 7.03 -0.65 8.66
C LEU A 103 8.27 -0.30 7.85
N ILE A 104 8.87 -1.31 7.24
CA ILE A 104 9.99 -1.18 6.29
C ILE A 104 9.56 -1.86 5.01
N ALA A 105 9.47 -1.11 3.92
CA ALA A 105 9.18 -1.63 2.58
C ALA A 105 10.41 -1.42 1.69
N LEU A 106 10.93 -2.50 1.14
CA LEU A 106 12.15 -2.52 0.32
C LEU A 106 11.82 -3.01 -1.10
N PRO A 107 11.43 -2.11 -2.01
CA PRO A 107 11.17 -2.47 -3.40
C PRO A 107 12.45 -2.79 -4.16
N LEU A 108 12.34 -3.62 -5.19
CA LEU A 108 13.39 -3.79 -6.17
C LEU A 108 13.63 -2.47 -6.93
N LYS A 109 14.90 -2.16 -7.17
CA LYS A 109 15.29 -0.96 -7.93
C LYS A 109 15.13 -1.23 -9.43
N ILE A 110 13.97 -0.93 -9.99
CA ILE A 110 13.65 -1.12 -11.41
C ILE A 110 13.57 0.25 -12.08
N LYS A 111 14.43 0.47 -13.08
CA LYS A 111 14.41 1.72 -13.85
C LYS A 111 13.17 1.78 -14.74
N GLY A 112 12.45 2.89 -14.69
CA GLY A 112 11.25 3.14 -15.53
C GLY A 112 10.04 2.29 -15.17
N GLY A 113 10.06 1.60 -14.00
CA GLY A 113 8.91 0.86 -13.50
C GLY A 113 7.91 1.77 -12.78
N ASP A 114 6.64 1.42 -12.85
CA ASP A 114 5.53 2.04 -12.13
C ASP A 114 5.24 1.35 -10.77
N GLY A 115 5.86 0.21 -10.57
CA GLY A 115 5.83 -0.58 -9.33
C GLY A 115 6.90 -1.65 -9.32
N ALA A 116 7.12 -2.29 -8.18
CA ALA A 116 8.09 -3.36 -8.04
C ALA A 116 7.70 -4.32 -6.90
N PRO A 117 8.07 -5.60 -7.01
CA PRO A 117 8.04 -6.49 -5.86
C PRO A 117 8.85 -5.91 -4.70
N ALA A 118 8.34 -6.05 -3.49
CA ALA A 118 8.98 -5.51 -2.30
C ALA A 118 9.04 -6.54 -1.17
N ARG A 119 10.12 -6.50 -0.41
CA ARG A 119 10.15 -7.12 0.91
C ARG A 119 9.59 -6.13 1.93
N VAL A 120 8.55 -6.54 2.64
CA VAL A 120 7.92 -5.71 3.67
C VAL A 120 8.08 -6.39 5.02
N ILE A 121 8.52 -5.62 6.01
CA ILE A 121 8.79 -6.09 7.36
C ILE A 121 8.12 -5.14 8.34
N ALA A 122 7.40 -5.68 9.32
CA ALA A 122 6.90 -4.94 10.47
C ALA A 122 7.75 -5.28 11.70
N MET A 123 8.18 -4.25 12.41
CA MET A 123 8.95 -4.38 13.65
C MET A 123 8.11 -3.84 14.81
N GLU A 124 7.93 -4.66 15.82
CA GLU A 124 7.32 -4.28 17.09
C GLU A 124 8.41 -3.90 18.10
N LYS A 125 8.16 -2.86 18.89
CA LYS A 125 9.00 -2.46 20.02
C LYS A 125 8.36 -2.89 21.34
#